data_e639f7c9c7d47c8cb2acdfaa9db80bdb
#
_entry.id   e639f7c9c7d47c8cb2acdfaa9db80bdb
#
_cell.length_a   1.000
_cell.length_b   1.000
_cell.length_c   1.000
_cell.angle_alpha   90.00
_cell.angle_beta   90.00
_cell.angle_gamma   90.00
#
_symmetry.space_group_name_H-M   'P 1'
#
loop_
_entity.id
_entity.type
_entity.pdbx_description
1 polymer ?
#
loop_
_entity_poly.entity_id
_entity_poly.type
_entity_poly.pdbx_seq_one_letter_code
_entity_poly.pdbx_strand_id
1 'polypeptide(L)'
;QQVRVVDSAQYLADNFHRVPVMMIPCIAGDLDKVPSFVGASLWGSILPAVWSFMLAARERSLGTAWTTIHLMNGGEQKAAELLGIPAGITQAGLFPVAYTLGTDFKPATRLPLEPITHWEQW
;
A
#
# COMPACT_ATOMS: atom_id res chain seq x y z
N GLN A 1 2.80 15.80 -11.18
CA GLN A 1 2.86 14.71 -10.20
C GLN A 1 1.99 13.52 -10.63
N GLN A 2 0.74 13.75 -11.05
CA GLN A 2 -0.18 12.69 -11.47
C GLN A 2 0.36 11.82 -12.61
N VAL A 3 0.96 12.40 -13.64
CA VAL A 3 1.55 11.66 -14.78
C VAL A 3 2.62 10.67 -14.29
N ARG A 4 3.51 11.10 -13.40
CA ARG A 4 4.55 10.22 -12.83
C ARG A 4 3.97 9.07 -12.01
N VAL A 5 2.85 9.29 -11.33
CA VAL A 5 2.17 8.23 -10.58
C VAL A 5 1.59 7.19 -11.52
N VAL A 6 0.94 7.62 -12.60
CA VAL A 6 0.38 6.72 -13.62
C VAL A 6 1.48 5.92 -14.31
N ASP A 7 2.55 6.57 -14.76
CA ASP A 7 3.68 5.89 -15.40
C ASP A 7 4.33 4.87 -14.47
N SER A 8 4.49 5.22 -13.18
CA SER A 8 5.04 4.32 -12.16
C SER A 8 4.13 3.13 -11.89
N ALA A 9 2.82 3.34 -11.84
CA ALA A 9 1.84 2.27 -11.65
C ALA A 9 1.81 1.33 -12.86
N GLN A 10 1.86 1.88 -14.08
CA GLN A 10 1.92 1.07 -15.30
C GLN A 10 3.21 0.25 -15.34
N TYR A 11 4.36 0.88 -15.08
CA TYR A 11 5.63 0.17 -15.00
C TYR A 11 5.60 -0.99 -14.00
N LEU A 12 5.01 -0.78 -12.84
CA LEU A 12 4.87 -1.82 -11.82
C LEU A 12 3.97 -2.96 -12.33
N ALA A 13 2.83 -2.64 -12.93
CA ALA A 13 1.92 -3.64 -13.49
C ALA A 13 2.60 -4.50 -14.57
N ASP A 14 3.33 -3.89 -15.48
CA ASP A 14 4.04 -4.58 -16.56
C ASP A 14 5.19 -5.48 -16.03
N ASN A 15 5.72 -5.18 -14.85
CA ASN A 15 6.88 -5.87 -14.26
C ASN A 15 6.55 -6.73 -13.03
N PHE A 16 5.28 -6.89 -12.66
CA PHE A 16 4.91 -7.71 -11.49
C PHE A 16 5.48 -9.13 -11.53
N HIS A 17 5.53 -9.74 -12.69
CA HIS A 17 6.06 -11.10 -12.88
C HIS A 17 7.57 -11.24 -12.54
N ARG A 18 8.29 -10.11 -12.42
CA ARG A 18 9.72 -10.06 -12.09
C ARG A 18 9.98 -9.82 -10.61
N VAL A 19 8.95 -9.47 -9.85
CA VAL A 19 9.08 -9.17 -8.42
C VAL A 19 9.22 -10.48 -7.64
N PRO A 20 10.31 -10.66 -6.87
CA PRO A 20 10.58 -11.94 -6.21
C PRO A 20 9.66 -12.20 -5.01
N VAL A 21 9.18 -11.16 -4.35
CA VAL A 21 8.32 -11.26 -3.16
C VAL A 21 7.21 -10.22 -3.24
N MET A 22 5.99 -10.66 -2.99
CA MET A 22 4.82 -9.80 -2.84
C MET A 22 4.21 -10.01 -1.47
N MET A 23 4.07 -8.94 -0.69
CA MET A 23 3.42 -8.98 0.62
C MET A 23 2.01 -8.41 0.51
N ILE A 24 1.04 -9.11 1.07
CA ILE A 24 -0.33 -8.63 1.22
C ILE A 24 -0.62 -8.56 2.72
N PRO A 25 -0.62 -7.37 3.34
CA PRO A 25 -1.04 -7.21 4.72
C PRO A 25 -2.54 -7.48 4.83
N CYS A 26 -2.91 -8.30 5.78
CA CYS A 26 -4.29 -8.70 6.00
C CYS A 26 -4.72 -8.34 7.42
N ILE A 27 -5.98 -7.95 7.58
CA ILE A 27 -6.57 -7.68 8.88
C ILE A 27 -7.87 -8.46 9.04
N ALA A 28 -8.08 -9.01 10.23
CA ALA A 28 -9.33 -9.71 10.54
C ALA A 28 -10.49 -8.70 10.62
N GLY A 29 -11.55 -8.99 9.94
CA GLY A 29 -12.74 -8.17 9.81
C GLY A 29 -13.09 -7.87 8.36
N ASP A 30 -14.38 -7.73 8.10
CA ASP A 30 -14.91 -7.25 6.82
C ASP A 30 -15.13 -5.74 6.97
N LEU A 31 -14.15 -4.96 6.50
CA LEU A 31 -14.14 -3.52 6.73
C LEU A 31 -15.27 -2.78 6.00
N ASP A 32 -15.84 -3.39 4.99
CA ASP A 32 -16.99 -2.81 4.26
C ASP A 32 -18.30 -2.92 5.03
N LYS A 33 -18.33 -3.82 6.04
CA LYS A 33 -19.53 -4.11 6.85
C LYS A 33 -19.48 -3.56 8.27
N VAL A 34 -18.38 -2.95 8.68
CA VAL A 34 -18.24 -2.39 10.04
C VAL A 34 -18.61 -0.90 10.09
N PRO A 35 -19.06 -0.37 11.24
CA PRO A 35 -19.23 1.06 11.42
C PRO A 35 -17.93 1.85 11.14
N SER A 36 -18.05 3.07 10.64
CA SER A 36 -16.90 3.88 10.21
C SER A 36 -15.84 4.08 11.30
N PHE A 37 -16.24 4.22 12.57
CA PHE A 37 -15.28 4.36 13.67
C PHE A 37 -14.47 3.09 13.93
N VAL A 38 -15.08 1.91 13.73
CA VAL A 38 -14.36 0.63 13.81
C VAL A 38 -13.41 0.49 12.62
N GLY A 39 -13.88 0.80 11.42
CA GLY A 39 -13.04 0.81 10.22
C GLY A 39 -11.83 1.74 10.36
N ALA A 40 -12.02 2.96 10.89
CA ALA A 40 -10.94 3.90 11.16
C ALA A 40 -9.89 3.32 12.13
N SER A 41 -10.33 2.62 13.19
CA SER A 41 -9.43 1.98 14.15
C SER A 41 -8.65 0.83 13.54
N LEU A 42 -9.29 0.00 12.71
CA LEU A 42 -8.65 -1.12 12.03
C LEU A 42 -7.61 -0.63 11.01
N TRP A 43 -7.97 0.33 10.16
CA TRP A 43 -7.02 0.97 9.25
C TRP A 43 -5.90 1.69 9.99
N GLY A 44 -6.22 2.41 11.08
CA GLY A 44 -5.24 3.07 11.95
C GLY A 44 -4.28 2.10 12.64
N SER A 45 -4.60 0.82 12.72
CA SER A 45 -3.72 -0.23 13.23
C SER A 45 -2.81 -0.79 12.15
N ILE A 46 -3.37 -1.28 11.04
CA ILE A 46 -2.58 -2.01 10.04
C ILE A 46 -1.69 -1.09 9.19
N LEU A 47 -2.17 0.11 8.81
CA LEU A 47 -1.42 0.99 7.92
C LEU A 47 -0.10 1.49 8.53
N PRO A 48 -0.03 1.90 9.82
CA PRO A 48 1.24 2.23 10.46
C PRO A 48 2.19 1.04 10.59
N ALA A 49 1.68 -0.17 10.82
CA ALA A 49 2.50 -1.38 10.85
C ALA A 49 3.15 -1.65 9.48
N VAL A 50 2.38 -1.51 8.41
CA VAL A 50 2.89 -1.62 7.03
C VAL A 50 3.93 -0.54 6.73
N TRP A 51 3.68 0.69 7.15
CA TRP A 51 4.65 1.77 6.98
C TRP A 51 5.98 1.47 7.71
N SER A 52 5.91 0.97 8.94
CA SER A 52 7.08 0.55 9.70
C SER A 52 7.86 -0.58 9.00
N PHE A 53 7.14 -1.55 8.41
CA PHE A 53 7.74 -2.57 7.56
C PHE A 53 8.49 -1.97 6.37
N MET A 54 7.88 -1.00 5.66
CA MET A 54 8.53 -0.35 4.51
C MET A 54 9.81 0.39 4.92
N LEU A 55 9.82 1.05 6.07
CA LEU A 55 11.02 1.72 6.60
C LEU A 55 12.12 0.72 6.96
N ALA A 56 11.76 -0.37 7.64
CA ALA A 56 12.68 -1.44 7.98
C ALA A 56 13.25 -2.17 6.74
N ALA A 57 12.44 -2.36 5.71
CA ALA A 57 12.89 -2.89 4.43
C ALA A 57 13.90 -1.93 3.76
N ARG A 58 13.59 -0.64 3.77
CA ARG A 58 14.46 0.40 3.23
C ARG A 58 15.84 0.42 3.89
N GLU A 59 15.90 0.29 5.21
CA GLU A 59 17.14 0.18 5.97
C GLU A 59 18.02 -0.99 5.48
N ARG A 60 17.40 -2.04 4.97
CA ARG A 60 18.05 -3.26 4.45
C ARG A 60 18.27 -3.28 2.95
N SER A 61 18.24 -2.11 2.31
CA SER A 61 18.36 -1.94 0.85
C SER A 61 17.25 -2.65 0.04
N LEU A 62 16.13 -2.96 0.67
CA LEU A 62 14.95 -3.45 -0.01
C LEU A 62 14.03 -2.30 -0.39
N GLY A 63 13.65 -2.27 -1.66
CA GLY A 63 12.62 -1.37 -2.16
C GLY A 63 11.24 -1.96 -1.99
N THR A 64 10.28 -1.11 -1.67
CA THR A 64 8.86 -1.45 -1.60
C THR A 64 8.03 -0.36 -2.27
N ALA A 65 6.87 -0.72 -2.76
CA ALA A 65 5.90 0.24 -3.24
C ALA A 65 4.52 -0.13 -2.67
N TRP A 66 3.74 0.88 -2.31
CA TRP A 66 2.37 0.68 -1.86
C TRP A 66 1.43 0.74 -3.05
N THR A 67 0.72 -0.34 -3.34
CA THR A 67 -0.30 -0.36 -4.37
C THR A 67 -1.57 -1.07 -3.91
N THR A 68 -2.69 -0.71 -4.51
CA THR A 68 -3.99 -1.36 -4.32
C THR A 68 -4.54 -1.91 -5.63
N ILE A 69 -3.71 -1.93 -6.68
CA ILE A 69 -4.14 -2.33 -8.03
C ILE A 69 -4.73 -3.75 -8.07
N HIS A 70 -4.26 -4.64 -7.20
CA HIS A 70 -4.76 -6.01 -7.12
C HIS A 70 -6.20 -6.11 -6.57
N LEU A 71 -6.70 -5.07 -5.90
CA LEU A 71 -8.08 -5.03 -5.38
C LEU A 71 -9.12 -4.68 -6.45
N MET A 72 -8.67 -4.17 -7.60
CA MET A 72 -9.57 -3.72 -8.66
C MET A 72 -10.28 -4.89 -9.35
N ASN A 73 -11.50 -4.64 -9.82
CA ASN A 73 -12.27 -5.57 -10.67
C ASN A 73 -12.43 -6.99 -10.07
N GLY A 74 -12.69 -7.08 -8.78
CA GLY A 74 -12.83 -8.35 -8.06
C GLY A 74 -11.50 -9.07 -7.81
N GLY A 75 -10.38 -8.35 -7.92
CA GLY A 75 -9.05 -8.90 -7.72
C GLY A 75 -8.79 -9.32 -6.28
N GLU A 76 -9.40 -8.66 -5.29
CA GLU A 76 -9.30 -9.08 -3.88
C GLU A 76 -9.81 -10.51 -3.68
N GLN A 77 -11.00 -10.81 -4.21
CA GLN A 77 -11.56 -12.16 -4.14
C GLN A 77 -10.69 -13.19 -4.86
N LYS A 78 -10.21 -12.86 -6.07
CA LYS A 78 -9.32 -13.75 -6.84
C LYS A 78 -8.00 -14.01 -6.10
N ALA A 79 -7.43 -12.99 -5.47
CA ALA A 79 -6.24 -13.15 -4.64
C ALA A 79 -6.53 -14.01 -3.42
N ALA A 80 -7.68 -13.83 -2.77
CA ALA A 80 -8.08 -14.66 -1.64
C ALA A 80 -8.24 -16.13 -2.04
N GLU A 81 -8.89 -16.42 -3.15
CA GLU A 81 -9.05 -17.78 -3.68
C GLU A 81 -7.68 -18.42 -4.02
N LEU A 82 -6.81 -17.69 -4.71
CA LEU A 82 -5.48 -18.17 -5.11
C LEU A 82 -4.57 -18.48 -3.91
N LEU A 83 -4.63 -17.64 -2.87
CA LEU A 83 -3.74 -17.69 -1.71
C LEU A 83 -4.36 -18.40 -0.49
N GLY A 84 -5.61 -18.82 -0.58
CA GLY A 84 -6.34 -19.45 0.53
C GLY A 84 -6.62 -18.48 1.69
N ILE A 85 -6.82 -17.19 1.41
CA ILE A 85 -7.17 -16.20 2.43
C ILE A 85 -8.62 -16.45 2.86
N PRO A 86 -8.88 -16.70 4.17
CA PRO A 86 -10.22 -17.05 4.62
C PRO A 86 -11.20 -15.88 4.53
N ALA A 87 -12.49 -16.20 4.51
CA ALA A 87 -13.56 -15.20 4.58
C ALA A 87 -13.46 -14.37 5.88
N GLY A 88 -13.84 -13.10 5.81
CA GLY A 88 -13.75 -12.18 6.94
C GLY A 88 -12.35 -11.60 7.18
N ILE A 89 -11.48 -11.73 6.20
CA ILE A 89 -10.15 -11.07 6.17
C ILE A 89 -10.15 -10.03 5.06
N THR A 90 -9.80 -8.80 5.40
CA THR A 90 -9.63 -7.69 4.44
C THR A 90 -8.16 -7.53 4.07
N GLN A 91 -7.88 -7.37 2.79
CA GLN A 91 -6.54 -7.12 2.25
C GLN A 91 -6.27 -5.61 2.22
N ALA A 92 -5.21 -5.16 2.91
CA ALA A 92 -4.92 -3.73 3.06
C ALA A 92 -4.07 -3.12 1.93
N GLY A 93 -3.60 -3.93 1.01
CA GLY A 93 -2.78 -3.49 -0.12
C GLY A 93 -1.87 -4.59 -0.62
N LEU A 94 -1.09 -4.28 -1.65
CA LEU A 94 -0.06 -5.16 -2.22
C LEU A 94 1.28 -4.42 -2.22
N PHE A 95 2.30 -5.08 -1.71
CA PHE A 95 3.64 -4.51 -1.54
C PHE A 95 4.67 -5.40 -2.24
N PRO A 96 5.05 -5.06 -3.48
CA PRO A 96 6.21 -5.67 -4.11
C PRO A 96 7.48 -5.36 -3.31
N VAL A 97 8.31 -6.36 -3.10
CA VAL A 97 9.56 -6.25 -2.37
C VAL A 97 10.70 -6.81 -3.20
N ALA A 98 11.73 -6.01 -3.43
CA ALA A 98 12.91 -6.39 -4.18
C ALA A 98 14.13 -5.57 -3.74
N TYR A 99 15.33 -6.01 -4.03
CA TYR A 99 16.51 -5.15 -3.89
C TYR A 99 16.45 -3.97 -4.84
N THR A 100 16.82 -2.78 -4.36
CA THR A 100 16.85 -1.57 -5.18
C THR A 100 18.06 -1.53 -6.11
N LEU A 101 17.86 -0.94 -7.28
CA LEU A 101 18.97 -0.56 -8.15
C LEU A 101 19.54 0.78 -7.68
N GLY A 102 20.52 0.70 -6.78
CA GLY A 102 21.12 1.88 -6.15
C GLY A 102 20.39 2.34 -4.88
N THR A 103 20.96 3.32 -4.22
CA THR A 103 20.50 3.83 -2.91
C THR A 103 20.36 5.35 -2.87
N ASP A 104 20.77 6.04 -3.93
CA ASP A 104 20.72 7.51 -4.03
C ASP A 104 19.32 7.95 -4.50
N PHE A 105 18.39 8.04 -3.55
CA PHE A 105 17.03 8.49 -3.81
C PHE A 105 16.88 9.96 -3.41
N LYS A 106 16.47 10.78 -4.36
CA LYS A 106 16.19 12.19 -4.10
C LYS A 106 14.89 12.35 -3.31
N PRO A 107 14.82 13.32 -2.37
CA PRO A 107 13.56 13.67 -1.73
C PRO A 107 12.50 14.02 -2.76
N ALA A 108 11.28 13.53 -2.52
CA ALA A 108 10.16 13.86 -3.39
C ALA A 108 9.72 15.31 -3.15
N THR A 109 9.44 16.04 -4.23
CA THR A 109 8.85 17.38 -4.15
C THR A 109 7.47 17.29 -3.50
N ARG A 110 7.20 18.14 -2.52
CA ARG A 110 5.89 18.28 -1.87
C ARG A 110 5.32 19.66 -2.17
N LEU A 111 4.00 19.76 -2.16
CA LEU A 111 3.31 21.04 -2.17
C LEU A 111 3.52 21.76 -0.83
N PRO A 112 3.46 23.11 -0.82
CA PRO A 112 3.44 23.88 0.42
C PRO A 112 2.33 23.40 1.35
N LEU A 113 2.56 23.47 2.67
CA LEU A 113 1.58 23.00 3.66
C LEU A 113 0.49 24.05 3.95
N GLU A 114 0.80 25.32 3.76
CA GLU A 114 -0.07 26.43 4.14
C GLU A 114 -1.49 26.33 3.54
N PRO A 115 -1.68 25.98 2.25
CA PRO A 115 -3.01 25.88 1.66
C PRO A 115 -3.85 24.69 2.16
N ILE A 116 -3.23 23.75 2.87
CA ILE A 116 -3.88 22.51 3.36
C ILE A 116 -3.84 22.38 4.87
N THR A 117 -3.36 23.42 5.57
CA THR A 117 -3.30 23.46 7.03
C THR A 117 -4.32 24.47 7.54
N HIS A 118 -5.24 24.00 8.33
CA HIS A 118 -6.32 24.82 8.90
C HIS A 118 -6.24 24.80 10.41
N TRP A 119 -6.45 25.95 11.06
CA TRP A 119 -6.42 26.11 12.51
C TRP A 119 -7.82 26.48 13.00
N GLU A 120 -8.33 25.74 14.00
CA GLU A 120 -9.62 25.94 14.66
C GLU A 120 -10.86 25.76 13.76
N GLN A 121 -10.75 26.11 12.48
CA GLN A 121 -11.83 25.97 11.48
C GLN A 121 -11.26 25.41 10.17
N TRP A 122 -12.11 24.73 9.42
CA TRP A 122 -11.77 24.21 8.09
C TRP A 122 -11.86 25.32 7.06
#